data_a0be92b9068aca2b6f90f429467d9e7e
#
_entry.id   a0be92b9068aca2b6f90f429467d9e7e
#
_cell.length_a   1.000
_cell.length_b   1.000
_cell.length_c   1.000
_cell.angle_alpha   90.00
_cell.angle_beta   90.00
_cell.angle_gamma   90.00
#
_symmetry.space_group_name_H-M   'P 1'
#
loop_
_entity.id
_entity.type
_entity.pdbx_description
1 polymer ?
#
loop_
_entity_poly.entity_id
_entity_poly.type
_entity_poly.pdbx_seq_one_letter_code
_entity_poly.pdbx_strand_id
1 'polypeptide(L)'
;MAVFSGGIYMNMHFATIWESYADQLGDVPAVIDGNKRLSWSQYDDRAARIAAALSAAGLGPDDKSGLYLYNSAEYLEAHYASFKQRVVPINVNFRYLGNELEYLLDNADCKALFYHASLADRVAEVVEKLPLLRLIVEVDDGPATAVVPGRVKYEDLIASNEPAPRIERSGDDIYMLYTGGTTGMPKGVMYTMGSHTSQFVANGLIALGLPLTDDWRELAPLLSEVRKRDGTYVVVPCCPLMHGTGMWIGAMIPHAVAGTVAILQNRKFDADELFSLVETERVQNVVIVGDAFARPIADALDAAQRAGKKYDTSSLTRMVSSGVMWTTEVKRRLIDHIPQIALLDAMGSTEGSMGSSVMVKDAPAETAVFIVNPATKLFDDDDNEVVPGSGGTGKVASGGHVPIGYFKDPEKSARTFRTIGGVRYSFPGDLGTYDENGNLVLLGRGSQVINTAGEKVFPEEVEEAVKRNVGVRDCLVVGLPDEKFGQIVVAVASVDPGVTLSEADVIASVKKQLSGYKAPKRVVFVSEVPRAPNGKADYPGARALAEK
;
A
#
# COMPACT_ATOMS: atom_id res chain seq x y z
N MET A 1 6.06 12.96 -21.23
CA MET A 1 4.91 12.35 -20.57
C MET A 1 3.66 13.06 -21.09
N ALA A 2 2.76 12.36 -21.80
CA ALA A 2 1.55 12.97 -22.35
C ALA A 2 0.59 13.28 -21.21
N VAL A 3 0.17 14.53 -21.12
CA VAL A 3 -0.95 14.96 -20.26
C VAL A 3 -2.21 14.42 -20.94
N PHE A 4 -2.80 13.38 -20.36
CA PHE A 4 -4.02 12.82 -20.89
C PHE A 4 -5.17 13.80 -20.70
N SER A 5 -5.75 14.25 -21.82
CA SER A 5 -6.91 15.12 -21.83
C SER A 5 -8.13 14.38 -21.27
N GLY A 6 -8.80 14.98 -20.28
CA GLY A 6 -9.82 14.40 -19.41
C GLY A 6 -11.16 13.97 -20.02
N GLY A 7 -11.19 13.30 -21.17
CA GLY A 7 -12.42 12.95 -21.86
C GLY A 7 -12.69 11.48 -22.18
N ILE A 8 -11.68 10.59 -22.12
CA ILE A 8 -11.78 9.22 -22.69
C ILE A 8 -11.83 8.12 -21.60
N TYR A 9 -11.56 8.44 -20.34
CA TYR A 9 -11.44 7.44 -19.25
C TYR A 9 -12.75 6.93 -18.66
N MET A 10 -13.91 7.39 -19.12
CA MET A 10 -15.19 7.18 -18.45
C MET A 10 -15.75 5.75 -18.51
N ASN A 11 -15.18 4.86 -19.34
CA ASN A 11 -15.75 3.52 -19.56
C ASN A 11 -14.83 2.34 -19.18
N MET A 12 -13.66 2.57 -18.58
CA MET A 12 -12.82 1.47 -18.12
C MET A 12 -13.34 0.93 -16.78
N HIS A 13 -13.39 -0.39 -16.66
CA HIS A 13 -13.80 -1.07 -15.45
C HIS A 13 -12.99 -2.36 -15.28
N PHE A 14 -12.39 -2.57 -14.11
CA PHE A 14 -11.53 -3.74 -13.86
C PHE A 14 -12.20 -5.06 -14.24
N ALA A 15 -13.46 -5.28 -13.80
CA ALA A 15 -14.12 -6.54 -14.11
C ALA A 15 -14.29 -6.76 -15.60
N THR A 16 -14.56 -5.72 -16.40
CA THR A 16 -14.69 -5.83 -17.86
C THR A 16 -13.35 -6.20 -18.52
N ILE A 17 -12.26 -5.59 -18.06
CA ILE A 17 -10.90 -5.88 -18.55
C ILE A 17 -10.51 -7.32 -18.17
N TRP A 18 -10.73 -7.72 -16.92
CA TRP A 18 -10.35 -9.05 -16.43
C TRP A 18 -11.19 -10.16 -17.08
N GLU A 19 -12.46 -9.91 -17.40
CA GLU A 19 -13.29 -10.80 -18.22
C GLU A 19 -12.71 -10.97 -19.62
N SER A 20 -12.17 -9.91 -20.23
CA SER A 20 -11.49 -10.04 -21.54
C SER A 20 -10.21 -10.86 -21.46
N TYR A 21 -9.50 -10.82 -20.33
CA TYR A 21 -8.33 -11.66 -20.08
C TYR A 21 -8.74 -13.14 -19.90
N ALA A 22 -9.85 -13.40 -19.19
CA ALA A 22 -10.38 -14.76 -19.09
C ALA A 22 -10.72 -15.36 -20.44
N ASP A 23 -11.26 -14.55 -21.38
CA ASP A 23 -11.60 -14.99 -22.74
C ASP A 23 -10.37 -15.23 -23.62
N GLN A 24 -9.35 -14.39 -23.54
CA GLN A 24 -8.24 -14.38 -24.50
C GLN A 24 -6.94 -14.96 -23.93
N LEU A 25 -6.79 -14.98 -22.61
CA LEU A 25 -5.62 -15.45 -21.87
C LEU A 25 -6.01 -16.51 -20.82
N GLY A 26 -7.08 -17.26 -21.09
CA GLY A 26 -7.76 -18.08 -20.09
C GLY A 26 -6.88 -19.07 -19.34
N ASP A 27 -5.87 -19.65 -19.99
CA ASP A 27 -4.94 -20.63 -19.37
C ASP A 27 -3.77 -20.00 -18.62
N VAL A 28 -3.62 -18.65 -18.71
CA VAL A 28 -2.56 -17.93 -18.00
C VAL A 28 -2.85 -17.92 -16.51
N PRO A 29 -1.88 -18.20 -15.63
CA PRO A 29 -2.05 -18.02 -14.20
C PRO A 29 -2.38 -16.56 -13.84
N ALA A 30 -3.49 -16.35 -13.13
CA ALA A 30 -3.85 -15.06 -12.54
C ALA A 30 -3.43 -14.98 -11.07
N VAL A 31 -3.63 -16.07 -10.32
CA VAL A 31 -3.33 -16.15 -8.89
C VAL A 31 -2.59 -17.45 -8.58
N ILE A 32 -1.53 -17.35 -7.79
CA ILE A 32 -0.80 -18.48 -7.21
C ILE A 32 -0.84 -18.32 -5.68
N ASP A 33 -1.40 -19.29 -4.98
CA ASP A 33 -1.55 -19.29 -3.53
C ASP A 33 -1.20 -20.68 -3.01
N GLY A 34 0.07 -20.91 -2.71
CA GLY A 34 0.61 -22.22 -2.40
C GLY A 34 0.35 -23.22 -3.52
N ASN A 35 -0.44 -24.26 -3.23
CA ASN A 35 -0.82 -25.28 -4.22
C ASN A 35 -2.03 -24.87 -5.08
N LYS A 36 -2.76 -23.81 -4.70
CA LYS A 36 -3.88 -23.26 -5.48
C LYS A 36 -3.33 -22.39 -6.60
N ARG A 37 -3.55 -22.80 -7.83
CA ARG A 37 -3.14 -22.08 -9.04
C ARG A 37 -4.36 -21.83 -9.88
N LEU A 38 -4.79 -20.58 -9.94
CA LEU A 38 -5.96 -20.18 -10.71
C LEU A 38 -5.53 -19.52 -12.01
N SER A 39 -5.96 -20.10 -13.12
CA SER A 39 -5.86 -19.41 -14.41
C SER A 39 -6.88 -18.25 -14.48
N TRP A 40 -6.73 -17.35 -15.46
CA TRP A 40 -7.69 -16.27 -15.68
C TRP A 40 -9.12 -16.78 -15.86
N SER A 41 -9.32 -17.90 -16.59
CA SER A 41 -10.64 -18.52 -16.74
C SER A 41 -11.18 -19.04 -15.41
N GLN A 42 -10.35 -19.72 -14.61
CA GLN A 42 -10.76 -20.25 -13.30
C GLN A 42 -11.05 -19.13 -12.30
N TYR A 43 -10.21 -18.09 -12.29
CA TYR A 43 -10.39 -16.93 -11.45
C TYR A 43 -11.69 -16.18 -11.79
N ASP A 44 -12.00 -16.04 -13.10
CA ASP A 44 -13.23 -15.42 -13.57
C ASP A 44 -14.47 -16.26 -13.21
N ASP A 45 -14.45 -17.58 -13.43
CA ASP A 45 -15.58 -18.48 -13.09
C ASP A 45 -15.88 -18.45 -11.59
N ARG A 46 -14.86 -18.59 -10.74
CA ARG A 46 -15.05 -18.57 -9.28
C ARG A 46 -15.56 -17.21 -8.80
N ALA A 47 -15.02 -16.12 -9.30
CA ALA A 47 -15.51 -14.77 -9.00
C ALA A 47 -16.97 -14.56 -9.50
N ALA A 48 -17.33 -15.14 -10.64
CA ALA A 48 -18.71 -15.07 -11.15
C ALA A 48 -19.71 -15.84 -10.27
N ARG A 49 -19.33 -16.99 -9.71
CA ARG A 49 -20.17 -17.74 -8.74
C ARG A 49 -20.36 -16.98 -7.43
N ILE A 50 -19.32 -16.31 -6.94
CA ILE A 50 -19.45 -15.43 -5.76
C ILE A 50 -20.33 -14.21 -6.10
N ALA A 51 -20.18 -13.63 -7.29
CA ALA A 51 -21.04 -12.53 -7.75
C ALA A 51 -22.53 -12.93 -7.82
N ALA A 52 -22.82 -14.18 -8.24
CA ALA A 52 -24.18 -14.73 -8.18
C ALA A 52 -24.73 -14.78 -6.75
N ALA A 53 -23.93 -15.21 -5.79
CA ALA A 53 -24.33 -15.23 -4.37
C ALA A 53 -24.55 -13.80 -3.82
N LEU A 54 -23.70 -12.83 -4.18
CA LEU A 54 -23.90 -11.42 -3.82
C LEU A 54 -25.24 -10.90 -4.39
N SER A 55 -25.52 -11.19 -5.66
CA SER A 55 -26.79 -10.82 -6.31
C SER A 55 -27.99 -11.49 -5.63
N ALA A 56 -27.92 -12.80 -5.34
CA ALA A 56 -28.97 -13.55 -4.64
C ALA A 56 -29.25 -13.01 -3.23
N ALA A 57 -28.23 -12.46 -2.55
CA ALA A 57 -28.37 -11.77 -1.28
C ALA A 57 -28.89 -10.34 -1.43
N GLY A 58 -29.21 -9.90 -2.66
CA GLY A 58 -29.75 -8.58 -2.97
C GLY A 58 -28.72 -7.46 -2.93
N LEU A 59 -27.44 -7.75 -3.18
CA LEU A 59 -26.41 -6.73 -3.35
C LEU A 59 -26.29 -6.35 -4.83
N GLY A 60 -26.08 -5.07 -5.07
CA GLY A 60 -25.93 -4.47 -6.40
C GLY A 60 -25.08 -3.20 -6.34
N PRO A 61 -25.24 -2.29 -7.33
CA PRO A 61 -24.43 -1.08 -7.41
C PRO A 61 -24.38 -0.30 -6.10
N ASP A 62 -23.19 0.13 -5.72
CA ASP A 62 -22.90 0.88 -4.50
C ASP A 62 -23.14 0.16 -3.16
N ASP A 63 -23.60 -1.10 -3.15
CA ASP A 63 -23.58 -1.91 -1.93
C ASP A 63 -22.15 -2.32 -1.57
N LYS A 64 -21.89 -2.66 -0.32
CA LYS A 64 -20.54 -2.92 0.17
C LYS A 64 -20.38 -4.34 0.69
N SER A 65 -19.23 -4.94 0.37
CA SER A 65 -18.79 -6.24 0.87
C SER A 65 -17.51 -6.08 1.68
N GLY A 66 -17.51 -6.41 2.97
CA GLY A 66 -16.34 -6.38 3.83
C GLY A 66 -15.42 -7.58 3.59
N LEU A 67 -14.13 -7.35 3.43
CA LEU A 67 -13.10 -8.38 3.25
C LEU A 67 -12.22 -8.43 4.50
N TYR A 68 -12.62 -9.20 5.50
CA TYR A 68 -11.90 -9.41 6.76
C TYR A 68 -11.01 -10.65 6.67
N LEU A 69 -10.05 -10.58 5.75
CA LEU A 69 -9.24 -11.69 5.30
C LEU A 69 -7.74 -11.36 5.40
N TYR A 70 -6.93 -12.39 5.60
CA TYR A 70 -5.50 -12.32 5.31
C TYR A 70 -5.25 -12.34 3.80
N ASN A 71 -3.98 -12.19 3.38
CA ASN A 71 -3.62 -12.41 1.98
C ASN A 71 -3.96 -13.85 1.60
N SER A 72 -4.79 -14.01 0.59
CA SER A 72 -5.19 -15.31 0.05
C SER A 72 -5.83 -15.15 -1.33
N ALA A 73 -5.98 -16.25 -2.05
CA ALA A 73 -6.72 -16.28 -3.31
C ALA A 73 -8.16 -15.82 -3.11
N GLU A 74 -8.79 -16.20 -2.01
CA GLU A 74 -10.17 -15.85 -1.67
C GLU A 74 -10.36 -14.33 -1.48
N TYR A 75 -9.31 -13.62 -0.98
CA TYR A 75 -9.33 -12.16 -0.92
C TYR A 75 -9.47 -11.56 -2.32
N LEU A 76 -8.67 -12.04 -3.27
CA LEU A 76 -8.68 -11.56 -4.65
C LEU A 76 -9.95 -11.97 -5.38
N GLU A 77 -10.43 -13.21 -5.19
CA GLU A 77 -11.68 -13.70 -5.76
C GLU A 77 -12.90 -12.89 -5.28
N ALA A 78 -13.04 -12.66 -3.96
CA ALA A 78 -14.13 -11.87 -3.40
C ALA A 78 -14.07 -10.39 -3.83
N HIS A 79 -12.85 -9.83 -3.96
CA HIS A 79 -12.64 -8.48 -4.47
C HIS A 79 -13.09 -8.37 -5.94
N TYR A 80 -12.71 -9.34 -6.80
CA TYR A 80 -13.12 -9.38 -8.20
C TYR A 80 -14.64 -9.61 -8.33
N ALA A 81 -15.20 -10.54 -7.56
CA ALA A 81 -16.63 -10.82 -7.53
C ALA A 81 -17.46 -9.57 -7.20
N SER A 82 -16.98 -8.76 -6.27
CA SER A 82 -17.62 -7.49 -5.92
C SER A 82 -17.66 -6.56 -7.14
N PHE A 83 -16.56 -6.42 -7.87
CA PHE A 83 -16.52 -5.64 -9.11
C PHE A 83 -17.45 -6.21 -10.18
N LYS A 84 -17.55 -7.54 -10.32
CA LYS A 84 -18.46 -8.17 -11.29
C LYS A 84 -19.90 -7.75 -11.05
N GLN A 85 -20.32 -7.59 -9.79
CA GLN A 85 -21.68 -7.24 -9.38
C GLN A 85 -21.88 -5.73 -9.12
N ARG A 86 -20.88 -4.88 -9.40
CA ARG A 86 -20.86 -3.43 -9.12
C ARG A 86 -20.99 -3.12 -7.62
N VAL A 87 -20.58 -4.08 -6.78
CA VAL A 87 -20.47 -3.96 -5.33
C VAL A 87 -19.11 -3.39 -4.98
N VAL A 88 -19.02 -2.57 -3.95
CA VAL A 88 -17.78 -1.95 -3.50
C VAL A 88 -17.08 -2.85 -2.48
N PRO A 89 -15.93 -3.44 -2.78
CA PRO A 89 -15.17 -4.22 -1.81
C PRO A 89 -14.53 -3.28 -0.77
N ILE A 90 -14.74 -3.58 0.51
CA ILE A 90 -14.20 -2.82 1.63
C ILE A 90 -13.11 -3.62 2.30
N ASN A 91 -11.90 -3.09 2.31
CA ASN A 91 -10.77 -3.66 3.02
C ASN A 91 -10.97 -3.53 4.53
N VAL A 92 -11.05 -4.65 5.23
CA VAL A 92 -11.16 -4.69 6.68
C VAL A 92 -9.81 -5.15 7.27
N ASN A 93 -9.26 -4.35 8.16
CA ASN A 93 -8.00 -4.72 8.81
C ASN A 93 -8.20 -5.95 9.70
N PHE A 94 -7.56 -7.07 9.36
CA PHE A 94 -7.68 -8.34 10.08
C PHE A 94 -7.20 -8.28 11.56
N ARG A 95 -6.66 -7.15 11.99
CA ARG A 95 -6.26 -6.92 13.38
C ARG A 95 -7.30 -6.17 14.21
N TYR A 96 -8.32 -5.63 13.57
CA TYR A 96 -9.42 -4.97 14.28
C TYR A 96 -10.16 -5.95 15.17
N LEU A 97 -10.52 -5.49 16.34
CA LEU A 97 -11.23 -6.23 17.37
C LEU A 97 -12.48 -5.45 17.79
N GLY A 98 -13.52 -6.13 18.24
CA GLY A 98 -14.68 -5.52 18.88
C GLY A 98 -15.14 -4.21 18.22
N ASN A 99 -15.01 -3.10 18.92
CA ASN A 99 -15.51 -1.80 18.47
C ASN A 99 -14.88 -1.27 17.17
N GLU A 100 -13.63 -1.62 16.85
CA GLU A 100 -13.00 -1.18 15.60
C GLU A 100 -13.59 -1.92 14.39
N LEU A 101 -13.83 -3.22 14.55
CA LEU A 101 -14.45 -4.06 13.52
C LEU A 101 -15.91 -3.65 13.31
N GLU A 102 -16.67 -3.50 14.40
CA GLU A 102 -18.04 -3.03 14.39
C GLU A 102 -18.16 -1.67 13.69
N TYR A 103 -17.34 -0.69 14.13
CA TYR A 103 -17.32 0.64 13.53
C TYR A 103 -17.08 0.63 12.03
N LEU A 104 -16.07 -0.11 11.56
CA LEU A 104 -15.75 -0.08 10.13
C LEU A 104 -16.86 -0.68 9.30
N LEU A 105 -17.39 -1.85 9.70
CA LEU A 105 -18.47 -2.54 8.96
C LEU A 105 -19.78 -1.74 8.96
N ASP A 106 -20.12 -1.10 10.08
CA ASP A 106 -21.30 -0.22 10.19
C ASP A 106 -21.09 1.08 9.41
N ASN A 107 -19.96 1.77 9.59
CA ASN A 107 -19.68 3.02 8.88
C ASN A 107 -19.67 2.82 7.35
N ALA A 108 -19.17 1.67 6.87
CA ALA A 108 -19.15 1.33 5.46
C ALA A 108 -20.51 0.85 4.92
N ASP A 109 -21.55 0.66 5.76
CA ASP A 109 -22.81 0.04 5.37
C ASP A 109 -22.61 -1.34 4.72
N CYS A 110 -21.75 -2.19 5.28
CA CYS A 110 -21.46 -3.51 4.72
C CYS A 110 -22.71 -4.41 4.73
N LYS A 111 -23.04 -4.99 3.57
CA LYS A 111 -24.16 -5.94 3.40
C LYS A 111 -23.70 -7.38 3.22
N ALA A 112 -22.43 -7.59 2.86
CA ALA A 112 -21.77 -8.89 2.87
C ALA A 112 -20.46 -8.81 3.66
N LEU A 113 -20.04 -9.93 4.24
CA LEU A 113 -18.78 -10.07 4.96
C LEU A 113 -18.12 -11.40 4.60
N PHE A 114 -16.88 -11.34 4.12
CA PHE A 114 -16.00 -12.47 3.94
C PHE A 114 -14.95 -12.45 5.04
N TYR A 115 -14.75 -13.56 5.75
CA TYR A 115 -13.80 -13.64 6.85
C TYR A 115 -13.14 -15.03 6.93
N HIS A 116 -11.90 -15.08 7.42
CA HIS A 116 -11.22 -16.34 7.70
C HIS A 116 -11.73 -17.01 8.98
N ALA A 117 -11.85 -18.33 8.97
CA ALA A 117 -12.32 -19.13 10.10
C ALA A 117 -11.53 -18.86 11.40
N SER A 118 -10.23 -18.61 11.28
CA SER A 118 -9.38 -18.21 12.42
C SER A 118 -9.72 -16.84 13.03
N LEU A 119 -10.61 -16.06 12.41
CA LEU A 119 -11.09 -14.75 12.90
C LEU A 119 -12.58 -14.80 13.33
N ALA A 120 -13.17 -15.99 13.38
CA ALA A 120 -14.59 -16.18 13.63
C ALA A 120 -15.05 -15.68 15.01
N ASP A 121 -14.22 -15.78 16.05
CA ASP A 121 -14.49 -15.24 17.39
C ASP A 121 -14.79 -13.73 17.35
N ARG A 122 -13.99 -12.97 16.61
CA ARG A 122 -14.12 -11.52 16.48
C ARG A 122 -15.38 -11.12 15.70
N VAL A 123 -15.71 -11.89 14.67
CA VAL A 123 -16.95 -11.69 13.89
C VAL A 123 -18.17 -12.01 14.73
N ALA A 124 -18.13 -13.10 15.51
CA ALA A 124 -19.22 -13.50 16.40
C ALA A 124 -19.57 -12.44 17.45
N GLU A 125 -18.58 -11.67 17.93
CA GLU A 125 -18.79 -10.59 18.89
C GLU A 125 -19.59 -9.40 18.33
N VAL A 126 -19.54 -9.17 17.02
CA VAL A 126 -20.09 -7.95 16.40
C VAL A 126 -21.25 -8.21 15.43
N VAL A 127 -21.38 -9.42 14.91
CA VAL A 127 -22.31 -9.73 13.81
C VAL A 127 -23.78 -9.38 14.12
N GLU A 128 -24.23 -9.60 15.36
CA GLU A 128 -25.60 -9.29 15.79
C GLU A 128 -25.89 -7.78 15.86
N LYS A 129 -24.85 -6.95 15.92
CA LYS A 129 -24.94 -5.49 15.94
C LYS A 129 -24.92 -4.88 14.53
N LEU A 130 -24.80 -5.69 13.49
CA LEU A 130 -24.67 -5.27 12.10
C LEU A 130 -25.90 -5.68 11.27
N PRO A 131 -27.04 -5.00 11.44
CA PRO A 131 -28.33 -5.42 10.88
C PRO A 131 -28.39 -5.35 9.35
N LEU A 132 -27.45 -4.67 8.70
CA LEU A 132 -27.37 -4.59 7.24
C LEU A 132 -26.75 -5.83 6.60
N LEU A 133 -26.01 -6.66 7.36
CA LEU A 133 -25.38 -7.88 6.83
C LEU A 133 -26.44 -8.89 6.39
N ARG A 134 -26.34 -9.36 5.15
CA ARG A 134 -27.26 -10.32 4.50
C ARG A 134 -26.53 -11.59 4.08
N LEU A 135 -25.23 -11.50 3.80
CA LEU A 135 -24.40 -12.61 3.39
C LEU A 135 -23.12 -12.63 4.25
N ILE A 136 -22.89 -13.74 4.94
CA ILE A 136 -21.71 -13.92 5.81
C ILE A 136 -21.01 -15.18 5.33
N VAL A 137 -19.77 -15.03 4.85
CA VAL A 137 -19.02 -16.10 4.18
C VAL A 137 -17.75 -16.40 4.96
N GLU A 138 -17.60 -17.65 5.40
CA GLU A 138 -16.46 -18.16 6.13
C GLU A 138 -15.48 -18.84 5.17
N VAL A 139 -14.27 -18.34 5.09
CA VAL A 139 -13.13 -18.91 4.35
C VAL A 139 -12.37 -19.84 5.29
N ASP A 140 -12.14 -21.06 4.84
CA ASP A 140 -11.38 -22.04 5.62
C ASP A 140 -9.88 -21.73 5.60
N ASP A 141 -9.31 -21.54 6.77
CA ASP A 141 -7.85 -21.38 6.99
C ASP A 141 -7.41 -22.22 8.22
N GLY A 142 -8.20 -23.21 8.58
CA GLY A 142 -8.02 -24.09 9.71
C GLY A 142 -9.24 -24.14 10.64
N PRO A 143 -9.11 -24.68 11.85
CA PRO A 143 -10.22 -24.76 12.79
C PRO A 143 -10.81 -23.38 13.10
N ALA A 144 -12.13 -23.24 12.95
CA ALA A 144 -12.81 -22.00 13.31
C ALA A 144 -12.74 -21.76 14.82
N THR A 145 -12.45 -20.51 15.21
CA THR A 145 -12.34 -20.12 16.62
C THR A 145 -13.71 -19.97 17.30
N ALA A 146 -14.78 -19.77 16.52
CA ALA A 146 -16.16 -19.67 16.97
C ALA A 146 -17.14 -20.06 15.85
N VAL A 147 -18.43 -20.18 16.20
CA VAL A 147 -19.51 -20.36 15.22
C VAL A 147 -20.20 -19.01 15.01
N VAL A 148 -20.13 -18.47 13.79
CA VAL A 148 -20.83 -17.24 13.43
C VAL A 148 -22.23 -17.60 12.92
N PRO A 149 -23.31 -17.04 13.50
CA PRO A 149 -24.67 -17.30 13.05
C PRO A 149 -24.91 -16.92 11.58
N GLY A 150 -25.62 -17.77 10.85
CA GLY A 150 -25.99 -17.47 9.45
C GLY A 150 -24.85 -17.57 8.42
N ARG A 151 -23.65 -18.01 8.83
CA ARG A 151 -22.53 -18.16 7.89
C ARG A 151 -22.76 -19.28 6.88
N VAL A 152 -22.22 -19.07 5.70
CA VAL A 152 -22.02 -20.11 4.67
C VAL A 152 -20.53 -20.34 4.47
N LYS A 153 -20.14 -21.58 4.12
CA LYS A 153 -18.75 -21.88 3.79
C LYS A 153 -18.42 -21.40 2.39
N TYR A 154 -17.23 -20.88 2.19
CA TYR A 154 -16.78 -20.28 0.94
C TYR A 154 -16.85 -21.25 -0.25
N GLU A 155 -16.30 -22.46 -0.12
CA GLU A 155 -16.33 -23.45 -1.21
C GLU A 155 -17.72 -24.02 -1.44
N ASP A 156 -18.56 -24.15 -0.40
CA ASP A 156 -19.97 -24.56 -0.56
C ASP A 156 -20.78 -23.49 -1.33
N LEU A 157 -20.49 -22.20 -1.05
CA LEU A 157 -21.10 -21.09 -1.79
C LEU A 157 -20.72 -21.15 -3.27
N ILE A 158 -19.46 -21.40 -3.60
CA ILE A 158 -19.00 -21.53 -4.99
C ILE A 158 -19.64 -22.75 -5.66
N ALA A 159 -19.68 -23.89 -4.98
CA ALA A 159 -20.24 -25.12 -5.52
C ALA A 159 -21.76 -25.04 -5.77
N SER A 160 -22.48 -24.26 -4.96
CA SER A 160 -23.95 -24.15 -5.02
C SER A 160 -24.49 -23.07 -5.96
N ASN A 161 -23.61 -22.24 -6.52
CA ASN A 161 -24.03 -21.16 -7.43
C ASN A 161 -23.48 -21.40 -8.84
N GLU A 162 -24.34 -21.20 -9.85
CA GLU A 162 -23.88 -21.04 -11.23
C GLU A 162 -23.21 -19.67 -11.42
N PRO A 163 -22.27 -19.52 -12.38
CA PRO A 163 -21.65 -18.23 -12.65
C PRO A 163 -22.67 -17.17 -13.01
N ALA A 164 -22.59 -15.99 -12.38
CA ALA A 164 -23.41 -14.85 -12.75
C ALA A 164 -23.12 -14.42 -14.21
N PRO A 165 -24.15 -14.00 -14.96
CA PRO A 165 -23.94 -13.43 -16.28
C PRO A 165 -23.12 -12.15 -16.21
N ARG A 166 -22.38 -11.86 -17.26
CA ARG A 166 -21.71 -10.56 -17.42
C ARG A 166 -22.75 -9.47 -17.58
N ILE A 167 -22.53 -8.35 -16.88
CA ILE A 167 -23.42 -7.20 -16.91
C ILE A 167 -22.69 -5.96 -17.43
N GLU A 168 -23.43 -4.98 -17.92
CA GLU A 168 -22.87 -3.67 -18.23
C GLU A 168 -22.48 -2.93 -16.94
N ARG A 169 -21.31 -2.28 -16.97
CA ARG A 169 -20.76 -1.55 -15.82
C ARG A 169 -20.42 -0.12 -16.21
N SER A 170 -20.46 0.78 -15.24
CA SER A 170 -20.15 2.19 -15.43
C SER A 170 -18.76 2.54 -14.92
N GLY A 171 -18.05 3.40 -15.62
CA GLY A 171 -16.86 4.05 -15.09
C GLY A 171 -17.11 4.93 -13.87
N ASP A 172 -18.37 5.33 -13.64
CA ASP A 172 -18.80 6.10 -12.47
C ASP A 172 -19.05 5.22 -11.23
N ASP A 173 -18.99 3.88 -11.35
CA ASP A 173 -19.05 2.97 -10.20
C ASP A 173 -17.97 3.36 -9.18
N ILE A 174 -18.26 3.15 -7.91
CA ILE A 174 -17.36 3.56 -6.84
C ILE A 174 -16.35 2.47 -6.51
N TYR A 175 -15.09 2.84 -6.44
CA TYR A 175 -14.05 2.13 -5.71
C TYR A 175 -13.79 2.82 -4.37
N MET A 176 -13.63 2.07 -3.30
CA MET A 176 -13.38 2.63 -1.98
C MET A 176 -12.28 1.85 -1.24
N LEU A 177 -11.35 2.59 -0.62
CA LEU A 177 -10.37 2.00 0.28
C LEU A 177 -10.42 2.70 1.64
N TYR A 178 -10.66 1.93 2.70
CA TYR A 178 -10.56 2.43 4.06
C TYR A 178 -9.11 2.57 4.50
N THR A 179 -8.76 3.72 5.04
CA THR A 179 -7.43 4.02 5.55
C THR A 179 -7.48 4.39 7.02
N GLY A 180 -6.57 3.80 7.81
CA GLY A 180 -6.35 4.24 9.20
C GLY A 180 -5.65 5.59 9.18
N GLY A 181 -6.34 6.62 9.64
CA GLY A 181 -5.71 7.93 9.85
C GLY A 181 -4.84 7.93 11.11
N THR A 182 -3.77 8.73 11.13
CA THR A 182 -2.92 8.94 12.31
C THR A 182 -3.67 9.63 13.47
N THR A 183 -4.89 10.10 13.26
CA THR A 183 -5.64 10.99 14.17
C THR A 183 -7.09 10.58 14.40
N GLY A 184 -7.51 9.34 14.08
CA GLY A 184 -8.91 8.95 14.27
C GLY A 184 -9.32 7.62 13.64
N MET A 185 -10.62 7.35 13.67
CA MET A 185 -11.22 6.14 13.10
C MET A 185 -10.99 6.05 11.58
N PRO A 186 -10.92 4.83 11.00
CA PRO A 186 -10.71 4.64 9.57
C PRO A 186 -11.77 5.33 8.72
N LYS A 187 -11.37 5.82 7.54
CA LYS A 187 -12.24 6.53 6.59
C LYS A 187 -12.12 5.94 5.19
N GLY A 188 -13.24 5.81 4.50
CA GLY A 188 -13.29 5.33 3.13
C GLY A 188 -12.92 6.43 2.14
N VAL A 189 -11.81 6.29 1.44
CA VAL A 189 -11.39 7.17 0.34
C VAL A 189 -12.03 6.66 -0.94
N MET A 190 -12.82 7.50 -1.62
CA MET A 190 -13.60 7.12 -2.79
C MET A 190 -12.98 7.61 -4.09
N TYR A 191 -12.98 6.73 -5.09
CA TYR A 191 -12.62 7.03 -6.48
C TYR A 191 -13.72 6.58 -7.42
N THR A 192 -13.79 7.14 -8.62
CA THR A 192 -14.56 6.53 -9.70
C THR A 192 -13.79 5.34 -10.27
N MET A 193 -14.49 4.26 -10.56
CA MET A 193 -13.90 3.02 -11.09
C MET A 193 -13.15 3.28 -12.40
N GLY A 194 -13.72 4.10 -13.30
CA GLY A 194 -13.12 4.42 -14.59
C GLY A 194 -11.75 5.10 -14.45
N SER A 195 -11.66 6.15 -13.63
CA SER A 195 -10.39 6.86 -13.44
C SER A 195 -9.36 5.99 -12.71
N HIS A 196 -9.81 5.18 -11.74
CA HIS A 196 -8.94 4.29 -10.98
C HIS A 196 -8.38 3.15 -11.85
N THR A 197 -9.24 2.51 -12.67
CA THR A 197 -8.82 1.47 -13.63
C THR A 197 -7.82 2.01 -14.64
N SER A 198 -8.11 3.16 -15.25
CA SER A 198 -7.23 3.79 -16.26
C SER A 198 -5.85 4.11 -15.69
N GLN A 199 -5.80 4.66 -14.47
CA GLN A 199 -4.53 4.94 -13.82
C GLN A 199 -3.70 3.67 -13.57
N PHE A 200 -4.34 2.56 -13.20
CA PHE A 200 -3.63 1.31 -12.91
C PHE A 200 -3.21 0.59 -14.18
N VAL A 201 -4.02 0.63 -15.23
CA VAL A 201 -3.61 0.17 -16.56
C VAL A 201 -2.39 0.95 -17.04
N ALA A 202 -2.42 2.28 -16.96
CA ALA A 202 -1.28 3.11 -17.36
C ALA A 202 -0.02 2.77 -16.54
N ASN A 203 -0.13 2.63 -15.22
CA ASN A 203 0.99 2.25 -14.37
C ASN A 203 1.54 0.86 -14.72
N GLY A 204 0.68 -0.09 -15.02
CA GLY A 204 1.08 -1.44 -15.43
C GLY A 204 1.79 -1.45 -16.79
N LEU A 205 1.26 -0.72 -17.77
CA LEU A 205 1.90 -0.58 -19.10
C LEU A 205 3.27 0.09 -18.99
N ILE A 206 3.38 1.18 -18.21
CA ILE A 206 4.68 1.84 -17.91
C ILE A 206 5.64 0.85 -17.25
N ALA A 207 5.16 0.06 -16.30
CA ALA A 207 5.98 -0.94 -15.63
C ALA A 207 6.52 -2.00 -16.59
N LEU A 208 5.80 -2.34 -17.64
CA LEU A 208 6.23 -3.28 -18.69
C LEU A 208 6.96 -2.61 -19.86
N GLY A 209 7.15 -1.28 -19.82
CA GLY A 209 7.76 -0.53 -20.92
C GLY A 209 6.91 -0.51 -22.21
N LEU A 210 5.59 -0.59 -22.07
CA LEU A 210 4.64 -0.66 -23.16
C LEU A 210 4.03 0.71 -23.49
N PRO A 211 3.56 0.92 -24.72
CA PRO A 211 2.81 2.13 -25.07
C PRO A 211 1.49 2.19 -24.28
N LEU A 212 1.09 3.41 -23.94
CA LEU A 212 -0.20 3.65 -23.29
C LEU A 212 -1.34 3.51 -24.31
N THR A 213 -2.45 2.92 -23.87
CA THR A 213 -3.71 2.88 -24.62
C THR A 213 -4.87 3.29 -23.71
N ASP A 214 -5.90 3.86 -24.30
CA ASP A 214 -7.17 4.21 -23.68
C ASP A 214 -8.31 3.26 -24.11
N ASP A 215 -8.07 2.38 -25.06
CA ASP A 215 -9.00 1.30 -25.44
C ASP A 215 -8.61 -0.02 -24.74
N TRP A 216 -9.42 -0.40 -23.75
CA TRP A 216 -9.22 -1.66 -23.01
C TRP A 216 -9.26 -2.91 -23.91
N ARG A 217 -9.88 -2.84 -25.12
CA ARG A 217 -9.96 -3.97 -26.06
C ARG A 217 -8.60 -4.31 -26.68
N GLU A 218 -7.69 -3.34 -26.70
CA GLU A 218 -6.33 -3.55 -27.19
C GLU A 218 -5.42 -4.25 -26.18
N LEU A 219 -5.80 -4.25 -24.87
CA LEU A 219 -4.93 -4.77 -23.80
C LEU A 219 -4.66 -6.27 -23.94
N ALA A 220 -5.69 -7.11 -24.08
CA ALA A 220 -5.49 -8.55 -24.11
C ALA A 220 -4.67 -9.01 -25.34
N PRO A 221 -4.89 -8.52 -26.59
CA PRO A 221 -4.03 -8.81 -27.72
C PRO A 221 -2.58 -8.37 -27.50
N LEU A 222 -2.36 -7.12 -27.03
CA LEU A 222 -1.03 -6.59 -26.74
C LEU A 222 -0.29 -7.46 -25.72
N LEU A 223 -0.94 -7.78 -24.61
CA LEU A 223 -0.34 -8.54 -23.50
C LEU A 223 -0.10 -10.00 -23.89
N SER A 224 -0.91 -10.58 -24.79
CA SER A 224 -0.65 -11.90 -25.36
C SER A 224 0.68 -11.94 -26.11
N GLU A 225 0.97 -10.92 -26.92
CA GLU A 225 2.23 -10.84 -27.68
C GLU A 225 3.43 -10.59 -26.75
N VAL A 226 3.28 -9.70 -25.76
CA VAL A 226 4.33 -9.45 -24.76
C VAL A 226 4.68 -10.72 -24.01
N ARG A 227 3.66 -11.48 -23.59
CA ARG A 227 3.86 -12.72 -22.86
C ARG A 227 4.56 -13.81 -23.69
N LYS A 228 4.29 -13.93 -24.97
CA LYS A 228 5.00 -14.87 -25.87
C LYS A 228 6.49 -14.55 -25.93
N ARG A 229 6.85 -13.26 -25.86
CA ARG A 229 8.23 -12.78 -25.93
C ARG A 229 8.94 -12.88 -24.59
N ASP A 230 8.31 -12.40 -23.50
CA ASP A 230 8.94 -12.09 -22.21
C ASP A 230 8.51 -13.04 -21.07
N GLY A 231 7.53 -13.92 -21.33
CA GLY A 231 6.93 -14.76 -20.30
C GLY A 231 5.84 -14.06 -19.48
N THR A 232 5.41 -14.68 -18.40
CA THR A 232 4.37 -14.15 -17.52
C THR A 232 4.97 -13.16 -16.53
N TYR A 233 4.33 -12.00 -16.35
CA TYR A 233 4.70 -11.03 -15.33
C TYR A 233 4.17 -11.46 -13.96
N VAL A 234 5.04 -11.95 -13.08
CA VAL A 234 4.70 -12.45 -11.75
C VAL A 234 5.11 -11.46 -10.67
N VAL A 235 4.18 -11.13 -9.78
CA VAL A 235 4.37 -10.15 -8.71
C VAL A 235 4.02 -10.76 -7.35
N VAL A 236 4.83 -10.48 -6.32
CA VAL A 236 4.57 -10.90 -4.93
C VAL A 236 4.30 -9.68 -4.06
N PRO A 237 3.08 -9.48 -3.54
CA PRO A 237 2.81 -8.54 -2.46
C PRO A 237 3.29 -9.13 -1.13
N CYS A 238 4.43 -8.69 -0.62
CA CYS A 238 4.92 -9.09 0.71
C CYS A 238 4.15 -8.41 1.85
N CYS A 239 3.43 -7.34 1.55
CA CYS A 239 2.62 -6.58 2.50
C CYS A 239 1.13 -6.96 2.39
N PRO A 240 0.32 -6.64 3.43
CA PRO A 240 -1.08 -7.04 3.45
C PRO A 240 -1.92 -6.41 2.31
N LEU A 241 -2.76 -7.23 1.67
CA LEU A 241 -3.72 -6.80 0.65
C LEU A 241 -4.80 -5.84 1.18
N MET A 242 -5.04 -5.82 2.49
CA MET A 242 -5.94 -4.86 3.11
C MET A 242 -5.44 -3.40 3.06
N HIS A 243 -4.22 -3.16 2.60
CA HIS A 243 -3.63 -1.83 2.45
C HIS A 243 -3.35 -1.49 0.99
N GLY A 244 -3.38 -0.19 0.66
CA GLY A 244 -3.17 0.30 -0.70
C GLY A 244 -1.88 -0.21 -1.34
N THR A 245 -0.75 -0.27 -0.63
CA THR A 245 0.51 -0.80 -1.17
C THR A 245 0.36 -2.25 -1.62
N GLY A 246 -0.21 -3.12 -0.78
CA GLY A 246 -0.44 -4.53 -1.12
C GLY A 246 -1.46 -4.69 -2.23
N MET A 247 -2.63 -4.06 -2.10
CA MET A 247 -3.72 -4.24 -3.05
C MET A 247 -3.48 -3.52 -4.37
N TRP A 248 -3.14 -2.24 -4.33
CA TRP A 248 -3.01 -1.44 -5.55
C TRP A 248 -1.75 -1.80 -6.34
N ILE A 249 -0.58 -1.74 -5.66
CA ILE A 249 0.71 -1.97 -6.33
C ILE A 249 0.99 -3.47 -6.49
N GLY A 250 0.65 -4.27 -5.47
CA GLY A 250 0.98 -5.69 -5.44
C GLY A 250 -0.02 -6.61 -6.14
N ALA A 251 -1.28 -6.17 -6.35
CA ALA A 251 -2.31 -7.00 -6.97
C ALA A 251 -3.03 -6.31 -8.14
N MET A 252 -3.63 -5.14 -7.95
CA MET A 252 -4.47 -4.54 -9.00
C MET A 252 -3.65 -4.04 -10.20
N ILE A 253 -2.47 -3.43 -10.01
CA ILE A 253 -1.60 -3.02 -11.13
C ILE A 253 -1.12 -4.23 -11.94
N PRO A 254 -0.59 -5.33 -11.34
CA PRO A 254 -0.30 -6.54 -12.09
C PRO A 254 -1.51 -7.09 -12.84
N HIS A 255 -2.65 -7.24 -12.19
CA HIS A 255 -3.87 -7.72 -12.82
C HIS A 255 -4.40 -6.77 -13.92
N ALA A 256 -4.14 -5.46 -13.83
CA ALA A 256 -4.50 -4.53 -14.90
C ALA A 256 -3.74 -4.79 -16.22
N VAL A 257 -2.64 -5.53 -16.19
CA VAL A 257 -1.84 -5.95 -17.34
C VAL A 257 -1.72 -7.47 -17.45
N ALA A 258 -2.76 -8.19 -17.06
CA ALA A 258 -2.86 -9.66 -17.12
C ALA A 258 -1.68 -10.41 -16.45
N GLY A 259 -1.03 -9.79 -15.48
CA GLY A 259 0.03 -10.40 -14.66
C GLY A 259 -0.52 -11.42 -13.67
N THR A 260 0.39 -12.16 -13.06
CA THR A 260 0.11 -13.16 -12.02
C THR A 260 0.45 -12.58 -10.65
N VAL A 261 -0.44 -12.71 -9.68
CA VAL A 261 -0.19 -12.39 -8.28
C VAL A 261 0.11 -13.67 -7.52
N ALA A 262 1.32 -13.77 -6.94
CA ALA A 262 1.72 -14.91 -6.13
C ALA A 262 1.75 -14.52 -4.65
N ILE A 263 1.15 -15.33 -3.79
CA ILE A 263 0.86 -15.02 -2.38
C ILE A 263 1.77 -15.85 -1.48
N LEU A 264 2.38 -15.20 -0.49
CA LEU A 264 3.13 -15.86 0.59
C LEU A 264 2.15 -16.54 1.56
N GLN A 265 2.47 -17.75 1.97
CA GLN A 265 1.62 -18.59 2.82
C GLN A 265 1.74 -18.26 4.31
N ASN A 266 2.94 -17.85 4.72
CA ASN A 266 3.21 -17.54 6.12
C ASN A 266 2.48 -16.26 6.56
N ARG A 267 1.81 -16.30 7.71
CA ARG A 267 1.12 -15.14 8.31
C ARG A 267 2.07 -14.01 8.70
N LYS A 268 3.32 -14.34 8.98
CA LYS A 268 4.40 -13.38 9.18
C LYS A 268 5.31 -13.43 7.97
N PHE A 269 5.81 -12.27 7.57
CA PHE A 269 6.77 -12.20 6.47
C PHE A 269 7.99 -13.07 6.75
N ASP A 270 8.34 -13.89 5.78
CA ASP A 270 9.47 -14.81 5.79
C ASP A 270 10.25 -14.63 4.48
N ALA A 271 11.52 -14.25 4.59
CA ALA A 271 12.35 -13.98 3.42
C ALA A 271 12.79 -15.27 2.69
N ASP A 272 12.95 -16.39 3.40
CA ASP A 272 13.29 -17.67 2.78
C ASP A 272 12.12 -18.21 1.95
N GLU A 273 10.88 -18.04 2.43
CA GLU A 273 9.67 -18.32 1.65
C GLU A 273 9.60 -17.43 0.40
N LEU A 274 9.87 -16.14 0.54
CA LEU A 274 9.91 -15.22 -0.59
C LEU A 274 10.90 -15.69 -1.65
N PHE A 275 12.14 -16.03 -1.28
CA PHE A 275 13.14 -16.46 -2.25
C PHE A 275 12.80 -17.83 -2.87
N SER A 276 12.20 -18.75 -2.11
CA SER A 276 11.67 -19.99 -2.68
C SER A 276 10.64 -19.71 -3.77
N LEU A 277 9.73 -18.75 -3.52
CA LEU A 277 8.71 -18.35 -4.50
C LEU A 277 9.34 -17.63 -5.70
N VAL A 278 10.37 -16.79 -5.48
CA VAL A 278 11.12 -16.12 -6.56
C VAL A 278 11.75 -17.15 -7.50
N GLU A 279 12.33 -18.21 -6.96
CA GLU A 279 12.97 -19.28 -7.74
C GLU A 279 11.94 -20.12 -8.51
N THR A 280 10.88 -20.57 -7.83
CA THR A 280 9.91 -21.51 -8.42
C THR A 280 8.98 -20.84 -9.42
N GLU A 281 8.53 -19.60 -9.15
CA GLU A 281 7.57 -18.88 -9.97
C GLU A 281 8.20 -17.83 -10.88
N ARG A 282 9.53 -17.71 -10.86
CA ARG A 282 10.26 -16.73 -11.68
C ARG A 282 9.75 -15.30 -11.47
N VAL A 283 9.58 -14.90 -10.22
CA VAL A 283 9.04 -13.59 -9.83
C VAL A 283 9.89 -12.45 -10.38
N GLN A 284 9.28 -11.49 -11.07
CA GLN A 284 9.95 -10.31 -11.60
C GLN A 284 9.84 -9.09 -10.68
N ASN A 285 8.79 -8.99 -9.89
CA ASN A 285 8.55 -7.83 -9.04
C ASN A 285 8.08 -8.22 -7.63
N VAL A 286 8.63 -7.57 -6.63
CA VAL A 286 8.27 -7.73 -5.22
C VAL A 286 7.79 -6.39 -4.68
N VAL A 287 6.67 -6.39 -3.93
CA VAL A 287 6.08 -5.18 -3.36
C VAL A 287 6.18 -5.20 -1.84
N ILE A 288 6.82 -4.19 -1.27
CA ILE A 288 7.17 -4.09 0.15
C ILE A 288 6.71 -2.76 0.77
N VAL A 289 6.94 -2.60 2.06
CA VAL A 289 6.75 -1.35 2.82
C VAL A 289 8.03 -1.03 3.59
N GLY A 290 8.94 -0.27 2.95
CA GLY A 290 10.19 0.23 3.52
C GLY A 290 11.10 -0.82 4.16
N ASP A 291 11.92 -0.35 5.08
CA ASP A 291 12.93 -1.17 5.76
C ASP A 291 12.36 -2.33 6.57
N ALA A 292 11.10 -2.24 7.00
CA ALA A 292 10.43 -3.31 7.74
C ALA A 292 10.42 -4.65 6.99
N PHE A 293 10.40 -4.60 5.65
CA PHE A 293 10.48 -5.77 4.77
C PHE A 293 11.86 -5.88 4.10
N ALA A 294 12.41 -4.75 3.64
CA ALA A 294 13.64 -4.74 2.89
C ALA A 294 14.84 -5.22 3.71
N ARG A 295 14.90 -4.88 5.00
CA ARG A 295 15.98 -5.31 5.89
C ARG A 295 15.98 -6.83 6.13
N PRO A 296 14.88 -7.50 6.49
CA PRO A 296 14.83 -8.96 6.55
C PRO A 296 15.23 -9.66 5.23
N ILE A 297 14.85 -9.08 4.08
CA ILE A 297 15.25 -9.60 2.76
C ILE A 297 16.79 -9.50 2.59
N ALA A 298 17.38 -8.35 2.88
CA ALA A 298 18.82 -8.16 2.80
C ALA A 298 19.57 -9.05 3.81
N ASP A 299 19.06 -9.18 5.03
CA ASP A 299 19.64 -10.04 6.07
C ASP A 299 19.66 -11.53 5.66
N ALA A 300 18.59 -12.01 4.99
CA ALA A 300 18.54 -13.38 4.45
C ALA A 300 19.55 -13.60 3.32
N LEU A 301 19.73 -12.62 2.43
CA LEU A 301 20.75 -12.67 1.37
C LEU A 301 22.17 -12.71 1.96
N ASP A 302 22.46 -11.86 2.93
CA ASP A 302 23.75 -11.86 3.65
C ASP A 302 24.00 -13.20 4.37
N ALA A 303 22.96 -13.76 5.01
CA ALA A 303 23.06 -15.03 5.70
C ALA A 303 23.31 -16.20 4.72
N ALA A 304 22.61 -16.23 3.60
CA ALA A 304 22.83 -17.19 2.53
C ALA A 304 24.27 -17.13 1.99
N GLN A 305 24.75 -15.92 1.70
CA GLN A 305 26.13 -15.72 1.23
C GLN A 305 27.18 -16.22 2.24
N ARG A 306 27.00 -15.91 3.54
CA ARG A 306 27.90 -16.42 4.60
C ARG A 306 27.87 -17.96 4.73
N ALA A 307 26.71 -18.57 4.45
CA ALA A 307 26.54 -20.02 4.44
C ALA A 307 27.01 -20.70 3.14
N GLY A 308 27.56 -19.94 2.17
CA GLY A 308 27.94 -20.47 0.85
C GLY A 308 26.72 -20.87 0.00
N LYS A 309 25.53 -20.40 0.33
CA LYS A 309 24.29 -20.62 -0.43
C LYS A 309 24.00 -19.42 -1.33
N LYS A 310 23.27 -19.66 -2.41
CA LYS A 310 22.82 -18.60 -3.32
C LYS A 310 21.40 -18.90 -3.76
N TYR A 311 20.50 -17.90 -3.64
CA TYR A 311 19.20 -17.94 -4.25
C TYR A 311 19.29 -17.58 -5.75
N ASP A 312 18.49 -18.22 -6.59
CA ASP A 312 18.35 -17.76 -7.99
C ASP A 312 17.39 -16.57 -8.05
N THR A 313 17.96 -15.39 -7.99
CA THR A 313 17.24 -14.11 -8.11
C THR A 313 17.28 -13.54 -9.53
N SER A 314 17.68 -14.34 -10.54
CA SER A 314 17.90 -13.86 -11.92
C SER A 314 16.63 -13.29 -12.58
N SER A 315 15.45 -13.75 -12.17
CA SER A 315 14.16 -13.22 -12.63
C SER A 315 13.76 -11.91 -11.96
N LEU A 316 14.27 -11.63 -10.75
CA LEU A 316 13.88 -10.48 -9.95
C LEU A 316 14.54 -9.20 -10.47
N THR A 317 13.77 -8.41 -11.19
CA THR A 317 14.23 -7.17 -11.84
C THR A 317 13.73 -5.90 -11.18
N ARG A 318 12.73 -6.02 -10.30
CA ARG A 318 12.10 -4.86 -9.66
C ARG A 318 11.71 -5.16 -8.22
N MET A 319 11.85 -4.16 -7.37
CA MET A 319 11.24 -4.12 -6.04
C MET A 319 10.61 -2.74 -5.85
N VAL A 320 9.34 -2.71 -5.47
CA VAL A 320 8.59 -1.47 -5.26
C VAL A 320 8.27 -1.33 -3.78
N SER A 321 8.59 -0.18 -3.21
CA SER A 321 8.22 0.19 -1.84
C SER A 321 7.31 1.40 -1.85
N SER A 322 6.38 1.46 -0.90
CA SER A 322 5.56 2.64 -0.64
C SER A 322 5.07 2.69 0.79
N GLY A 323 4.77 3.89 1.27
CA GLY A 323 4.09 4.12 2.55
C GLY A 323 5.00 4.34 3.76
N VAL A 324 6.27 3.96 3.69
CA VAL A 324 7.30 4.21 4.72
C VAL A 324 8.63 4.45 4.04
N MET A 325 9.48 5.26 4.66
CA MET A 325 10.84 5.52 4.16
C MET A 325 11.67 4.24 4.01
N TRP A 326 12.43 4.19 2.92
CA TRP A 326 13.33 3.09 2.58
C TRP A 326 14.76 3.61 2.49
N THR A 327 15.61 3.18 3.41
CA THR A 327 16.95 3.74 3.56
C THR A 327 17.88 3.37 2.41
N THR A 328 18.75 4.31 2.05
CA THR A 328 19.79 4.10 1.01
C THR A 328 20.75 2.97 1.37
N GLU A 329 21.05 2.79 2.66
CA GLU A 329 21.92 1.70 3.14
C GLU A 329 21.35 0.32 2.77
N VAL A 330 20.07 0.08 3.10
CA VAL A 330 19.41 -1.19 2.78
C VAL A 330 19.24 -1.37 1.27
N LYS A 331 18.93 -0.31 0.54
CA LYS A 331 18.87 -0.34 -0.94
C LYS A 331 20.21 -0.79 -1.56
N ARG A 332 21.35 -0.28 -1.07
CA ARG A 332 22.68 -0.69 -1.55
C ARG A 332 22.95 -2.17 -1.31
N ARG A 333 22.67 -2.66 -0.11
CA ARG A 333 22.82 -4.09 0.23
C ARG A 333 22.03 -4.98 -0.74
N LEU A 334 20.78 -4.61 -1.05
CA LEU A 334 19.95 -5.36 -2.01
C LEU A 334 20.54 -5.36 -3.41
N ILE A 335 21.04 -4.22 -3.89
CA ILE A 335 21.67 -4.10 -5.21
C ILE A 335 22.98 -4.89 -5.29
N ASP A 336 23.78 -4.94 -4.20
CA ASP A 336 25.01 -5.71 -4.15
C ASP A 336 24.76 -7.21 -4.34
N HIS A 337 23.65 -7.72 -3.80
CA HIS A 337 23.22 -9.12 -3.98
C HIS A 337 22.48 -9.37 -5.30
N ILE A 338 21.70 -8.41 -5.78
CA ILE A 338 20.83 -8.52 -6.96
C ILE A 338 21.14 -7.36 -7.92
N PRO A 339 22.25 -7.42 -8.68
CA PRO A 339 22.75 -6.27 -9.44
C PRO A 339 21.82 -5.77 -10.56
N GLN A 340 20.90 -6.62 -11.04
CA GLN A 340 19.93 -6.27 -12.08
C GLN A 340 18.66 -5.59 -11.55
N ILE A 341 18.49 -5.50 -10.22
CA ILE A 341 17.24 -4.99 -9.62
C ILE A 341 17.13 -3.47 -9.75
N ALA A 342 15.96 -3.00 -10.09
CA ALA A 342 15.56 -1.60 -9.95
C ALA A 342 14.69 -1.45 -8.68
N LEU A 343 15.14 -0.61 -7.76
CA LEU A 343 14.47 -0.32 -6.51
C LEU A 343 13.66 0.97 -6.67
N LEU A 344 12.33 0.84 -6.71
CA LEU A 344 11.42 1.95 -6.90
C LEU A 344 10.75 2.31 -5.58
N ASP A 345 10.97 3.54 -5.13
CA ASP A 345 10.34 4.09 -3.93
C ASP A 345 9.21 5.03 -4.38
N ALA A 346 7.96 4.62 -4.13
CA ALA A 346 6.77 5.36 -4.55
C ALA A 346 6.24 6.21 -3.39
N MET A 347 6.29 7.52 -3.56
CA MET A 347 5.72 8.47 -2.62
C MET A 347 4.25 8.70 -2.94
N GLY A 348 3.40 8.37 -1.98
CA GLY A 348 1.96 8.56 -2.12
C GLY A 348 1.20 8.21 -0.85
N SER A 349 -0.08 8.46 -0.90
CA SER A 349 -1.06 8.09 0.10
C SER A 349 -2.29 7.50 -0.57
N THR A 350 -3.28 7.09 0.21
CA THR A 350 -4.57 6.67 -0.36
C THR A 350 -5.28 7.82 -1.09
N GLU A 351 -4.92 9.05 -0.79
CA GLU A 351 -5.49 10.26 -1.38
C GLU A 351 -4.78 10.73 -2.66
N GLY A 352 -3.63 10.14 -3.02
CA GLY A 352 -2.94 10.49 -4.28
C GLY A 352 -1.49 10.05 -4.36
N SER A 353 -1.01 9.92 -5.59
CA SER A 353 0.40 9.63 -5.92
C SER A 353 1.14 10.94 -6.14
N MET A 354 2.29 11.13 -5.50
CA MET A 354 3.00 12.41 -5.49
C MET A 354 4.31 12.37 -6.28
N GLY A 355 5.02 11.25 -6.25
CA GLY A 355 6.31 11.13 -6.91
C GLY A 355 6.92 9.75 -6.73
N SER A 356 8.10 9.57 -7.29
CA SER A 356 8.86 8.33 -7.14
C SER A 356 10.36 8.59 -7.21
N SER A 357 11.12 7.68 -6.61
CA SER A 357 12.57 7.61 -6.72
C SER A 357 12.97 6.23 -7.21
N VAL A 358 13.95 6.14 -8.09
CA VAL A 358 14.44 4.85 -8.60
C VAL A 358 15.93 4.78 -8.35
N MET A 359 16.38 3.70 -7.72
CA MET A 359 17.79 3.38 -7.52
C MET A 359 18.15 2.11 -8.27
N VAL A 360 19.19 2.18 -9.08
CA VAL A 360 19.83 1.04 -9.75
C VAL A 360 21.34 1.07 -9.45
N LYS A 361 22.05 0.00 -9.82
CA LYS A 361 23.47 -0.18 -9.50
C LYS A 361 24.33 1.04 -9.83
N ASP A 362 24.12 1.61 -11.02
CA ASP A 362 24.96 2.69 -11.56
C ASP A 362 24.34 4.09 -11.41
N ALA A 363 23.15 4.19 -10.81
CA ALA A 363 22.45 5.45 -10.55
C ALA A 363 21.89 5.45 -9.12
N PRO A 364 22.68 5.87 -8.13
CA PRO A 364 22.23 5.96 -6.74
C PRO A 364 21.17 7.04 -6.57
N ALA A 365 20.22 6.78 -5.67
CA ALA A 365 19.20 7.75 -5.26
C ALA A 365 19.35 8.08 -3.78
N GLU A 366 19.04 9.31 -3.41
CA GLU A 366 19.02 9.74 -2.02
C GLU A 366 17.70 9.36 -1.33
N THR A 367 17.75 9.15 -0.02
CA THR A 367 16.55 8.91 0.80
C THR A 367 15.71 10.19 0.85
N ALA A 368 14.37 10.04 0.79
CA ALA A 368 13.38 11.12 0.86
C ALA A 368 13.45 12.17 -0.26
N VAL A 369 14.17 11.90 -1.34
CA VAL A 369 14.22 12.74 -2.56
C VAL A 369 13.46 12.04 -3.68
N PHE A 370 12.47 12.73 -4.26
CA PHE A 370 11.55 12.14 -5.24
C PHE A 370 11.43 13.02 -6.49
N ILE A 371 11.43 12.37 -7.64
CA ILE A 371 10.99 12.99 -8.89
C ILE A 371 9.48 13.16 -8.79
N VAL A 372 9.01 14.41 -8.88
CA VAL A 372 7.58 14.72 -8.76
C VAL A 372 6.80 14.26 -9.98
N ASN A 373 5.57 13.82 -9.76
CA ASN A 373 4.62 13.66 -10.86
C ASN A 373 4.28 15.04 -11.45
N PRO A 374 3.99 15.15 -12.75
CA PRO A 374 3.72 16.45 -13.39
C PRO A 374 2.58 17.25 -12.75
N ALA A 375 1.62 16.58 -12.12
CA ALA A 375 0.50 17.20 -11.43
C ALA A 375 0.74 17.42 -9.93
N THR A 376 1.92 17.10 -9.42
CA THR A 376 2.28 17.35 -8.01
C THR A 376 2.86 18.74 -7.84
N LYS A 377 2.36 19.46 -6.86
CA LYS A 377 2.74 20.85 -6.54
C LYS A 377 2.99 21.01 -5.04
N LEU A 378 3.70 22.07 -4.68
CA LEU A 378 3.77 22.55 -3.30
C LEU A 378 3.02 23.87 -3.18
N PHE A 379 2.22 24.04 -2.13
CA PHE A 379 1.52 25.28 -1.82
C PHE A 379 1.85 25.74 -0.40
N ASP A 380 2.09 27.03 -0.25
CA ASP A 380 2.24 27.69 1.04
C ASP A 380 0.90 27.78 1.81
N ASP A 381 0.88 28.45 2.97
CA ASP A 381 -0.32 28.59 3.78
C ASP A 381 -1.37 29.54 3.16
N ASP A 382 -0.96 30.40 2.22
CA ASP A 382 -1.81 31.35 1.48
C ASP A 382 -2.24 30.80 0.10
N ASP A 383 -2.03 29.50 -0.15
CA ASP A 383 -2.31 28.80 -1.41
C ASP A 383 -1.52 29.33 -2.63
N ASN A 384 -0.36 29.98 -2.41
CA ASN A 384 0.58 30.29 -3.50
C ASN A 384 1.46 29.08 -3.80
N GLU A 385 1.73 28.85 -5.09
CA GLU A 385 2.63 27.76 -5.51
C GLU A 385 4.07 28.07 -5.09
N VAL A 386 4.69 27.17 -4.34
CA VAL A 386 6.14 27.19 -4.03
C VAL A 386 6.88 26.68 -5.25
N VAL A 387 7.72 27.52 -5.85
CA VAL A 387 8.46 27.15 -7.05
C VAL A 387 9.86 26.63 -6.71
N PRO A 388 10.42 25.70 -7.52
CA PRO A 388 11.80 25.25 -7.36
C PRO A 388 12.79 26.43 -7.33
N GLY A 389 13.80 26.35 -6.45
CA GLY A 389 14.82 27.39 -6.28
C GLY A 389 14.43 28.54 -5.34
N SER A 390 13.17 28.61 -4.86
CA SER A 390 12.75 29.63 -3.89
C SER A 390 13.26 29.40 -2.47
N GLY A 391 13.66 28.16 -2.13
CA GLY A 391 13.98 27.73 -0.77
C GLY A 391 12.76 27.63 0.15
N GLY A 392 11.55 27.84 -0.39
CA GLY A 392 10.30 27.76 0.36
C GLY A 392 9.89 26.33 0.72
N THR A 393 9.10 26.20 1.78
CA THR A 393 8.44 24.93 2.15
C THR A 393 6.94 25.06 1.89
N GLY A 394 6.29 23.95 1.58
CA GLY A 394 4.85 23.95 1.32
C GLY A 394 4.19 22.60 1.60
N LYS A 395 2.86 22.62 1.56
CA LYS A 395 2.02 21.42 1.62
C LYS A 395 2.09 20.73 0.27
N VAL A 396 2.39 19.42 0.28
CA VAL A 396 2.39 18.62 -0.94
C VAL A 396 0.96 18.40 -1.40
N ALA A 397 0.71 18.76 -2.65
CA ALA A 397 -0.59 18.63 -3.30
C ALA A 397 -0.48 17.71 -4.53
N SER A 398 -1.30 16.67 -4.60
CA SER A 398 -1.37 15.76 -5.73
C SER A 398 -2.57 16.09 -6.59
N GLY A 399 -2.33 16.45 -7.86
CA GLY A 399 -3.38 16.66 -8.88
C GLY A 399 -3.57 15.42 -9.75
N GLY A 400 -4.38 15.57 -10.80
CA GLY A 400 -4.66 14.51 -11.77
C GLY A 400 -5.67 13.48 -11.23
N HIS A 401 -5.20 12.30 -10.83
CA HIS A 401 -6.06 11.25 -10.26
C HIS A 401 -6.35 11.54 -8.79
N VAL A 402 -7.40 12.32 -8.53
CA VAL A 402 -7.80 12.78 -7.19
C VAL A 402 -9.10 12.08 -6.76
N PRO A 403 -9.21 11.60 -5.50
CA PRO A 403 -10.43 11.02 -4.97
C PRO A 403 -11.64 11.96 -5.09
N ILE A 404 -12.83 11.38 -5.23
CA ILE A 404 -14.07 12.18 -5.19
C ILE A 404 -14.37 12.71 -3.79
N GLY A 405 -13.90 12.03 -2.75
CA GLY A 405 -14.06 12.44 -1.35
C GLY A 405 -13.83 11.31 -0.36
N TYR A 406 -14.10 11.60 0.91
CA TYR A 406 -14.24 10.59 1.96
C TYR A 406 -15.72 10.22 2.12
N PHE A 407 -15.99 8.93 2.25
CA PHE A 407 -17.33 8.42 2.48
C PHE A 407 -17.88 8.93 3.83
N LYS A 408 -19.10 9.49 3.81
CA LYS A 408 -19.79 10.07 4.97
C LYS A 408 -19.02 11.18 5.71
N ASP A 409 -18.02 11.83 5.08
CA ASP A 409 -17.26 12.92 5.70
C ASP A 409 -17.05 14.11 4.73
N PRO A 410 -18.10 14.88 4.45
CA PRO A 410 -18.03 16.01 3.52
C PRO A 410 -17.12 17.13 4.01
N GLU A 411 -17.03 17.36 5.32
CA GLU A 411 -16.19 18.42 5.88
C GLU A 411 -14.70 18.14 5.68
N LYS A 412 -14.26 16.92 5.99
CA LYS A 412 -12.87 16.52 5.74
C LYS A 412 -12.59 16.45 4.25
N SER A 413 -13.56 16.01 3.43
CA SER A 413 -13.43 16.00 1.98
C SER A 413 -13.14 17.39 1.44
N ALA A 414 -13.89 18.41 1.86
CA ALA A 414 -13.69 19.80 1.44
C ALA A 414 -12.34 20.37 1.86
N ARG A 415 -11.81 19.95 3.01
CA ARG A 415 -10.49 20.40 3.48
C ARG A 415 -9.33 19.71 2.77
N THR A 416 -9.51 18.43 2.41
CA THR A 416 -8.45 17.62 1.81
C THR A 416 -8.43 17.75 0.29
N PHE A 417 -9.58 17.81 -0.37
CA PHE A 417 -9.70 17.87 -1.82
C PHE A 417 -10.16 19.24 -2.25
N ARG A 418 -9.20 20.10 -2.59
CA ARG A 418 -9.44 21.53 -2.87
C ARG A 418 -9.18 21.86 -4.34
N THR A 419 -9.82 22.90 -4.84
CA THR A 419 -9.58 23.43 -6.18
C THR A 419 -8.79 24.72 -6.07
N ILE A 420 -7.62 24.78 -6.69
CA ILE A 420 -6.76 25.98 -6.76
C ILE A 420 -6.47 26.24 -8.23
N GLY A 421 -6.71 27.47 -8.69
CA GLY A 421 -6.50 27.85 -10.09
C GLY A 421 -7.31 27.01 -11.09
N GLY A 422 -8.49 26.48 -10.70
CA GLY A 422 -9.32 25.63 -11.54
C GLY A 422 -8.89 24.16 -11.59
N VAL A 423 -7.80 23.78 -10.93
CA VAL A 423 -7.31 22.39 -10.84
C VAL A 423 -7.64 21.82 -9.46
N ARG A 424 -8.16 20.58 -9.44
CA ARG A 424 -8.45 19.87 -8.20
C ARG A 424 -7.22 19.15 -7.70
N TYR A 425 -6.91 19.36 -6.42
CA TYR A 425 -5.76 18.77 -5.72
C TYR A 425 -6.20 18.03 -4.46
N SER A 426 -5.45 16.99 -4.12
CA SER A 426 -5.48 16.31 -2.83
C SER A 426 -4.34 16.80 -1.94
N PHE A 427 -4.63 17.16 -0.70
CA PHE A 427 -3.69 17.59 0.34
C PHE A 427 -3.66 16.58 1.49
N PRO A 428 -2.87 15.51 1.40
CA PRO A 428 -2.87 14.46 2.43
C PRO A 428 -2.19 14.87 3.74
N GLY A 429 -1.53 16.04 3.77
CA GLY A 429 -0.91 16.61 4.95
C GLY A 429 0.61 16.45 5.02
N ASP A 430 1.22 16.01 3.93
CA ASP A 430 2.68 15.94 3.80
C ASP A 430 3.24 17.34 3.51
N LEU A 431 4.44 17.64 4.04
CA LEU A 431 5.18 18.87 3.82
C LEU A 431 6.46 18.56 3.04
N GLY A 432 6.87 19.48 2.18
CA GLY A 432 8.06 19.31 1.37
C GLY A 432 8.71 20.64 0.97
N THR A 433 9.86 20.52 0.36
CA THR A 433 10.58 21.59 -0.33
C THR A 433 11.13 21.05 -1.64
N TYR A 434 11.65 21.91 -2.51
CA TYR A 434 12.37 21.46 -3.71
C TYR A 434 13.87 21.57 -3.52
N ASP A 435 14.61 20.56 -4.03
CA ASP A 435 16.07 20.66 -4.18
C ASP A 435 16.44 21.56 -5.37
N GLU A 436 17.75 21.72 -5.62
CA GLU A 436 18.29 22.53 -6.73
C GLU A 436 17.91 21.99 -8.12
N ASN A 437 17.56 20.71 -8.21
CA ASN A 437 17.16 20.02 -9.44
C ASN A 437 15.62 20.02 -9.65
N GLY A 438 14.87 20.60 -8.70
CA GLY A 438 13.41 20.60 -8.72
C GLY A 438 12.77 19.29 -8.26
N ASN A 439 13.53 18.40 -7.65
CA ASN A 439 12.98 17.21 -7.01
C ASN A 439 12.33 17.59 -5.67
N LEU A 440 11.29 16.84 -5.31
CA LEU A 440 10.64 16.99 -4.01
C LEU A 440 11.48 16.34 -2.92
N VAL A 441 11.86 17.13 -1.94
CA VAL A 441 12.42 16.66 -0.68
C VAL A 441 11.29 16.59 0.34
N LEU A 442 10.94 15.37 0.75
CA LEU A 442 9.89 15.16 1.75
C LEU A 442 10.42 15.54 3.14
N LEU A 443 9.73 16.48 3.78
CA LEU A 443 10.06 16.93 5.14
C LEU A 443 9.29 16.15 6.22
N GLY A 444 8.19 15.49 5.85
CA GLY A 444 7.36 14.70 6.74
C GLY A 444 5.91 15.18 6.84
N ARG A 445 5.15 14.63 7.80
CA ARG A 445 3.75 15.01 7.97
C ARG A 445 3.59 16.20 8.89
N GLY A 446 2.80 17.17 8.48
CA GLY A 446 2.53 18.38 9.24
C GLY A 446 1.97 18.11 10.66
N SER A 447 1.22 17.01 10.84
CA SER A 447 0.69 16.61 12.15
C SER A 447 1.74 16.07 13.13
N GLN A 448 2.94 15.74 12.67
CA GLN A 448 4.05 15.21 13.48
C GLN A 448 5.16 16.25 13.72
N VAL A 449 5.05 17.44 13.12
CA VAL A 449 6.05 18.50 13.28
C VAL A 449 6.22 18.85 14.77
N ILE A 450 7.48 18.83 15.22
CA ILE A 450 7.86 19.19 16.60
C ILE A 450 8.19 20.68 16.63
N ASN A 451 7.50 21.42 17.48
CA ASN A 451 7.77 22.86 17.64
C ASN A 451 8.70 23.06 18.85
N THR A 452 9.98 23.29 18.58
CA THR A 452 10.99 23.48 19.63
C THR A 452 11.56 24.90 19.56
N ALA A 453 11.41 25.68 20.63
CA ALA A 453 11.88 27.07 20.72
C ALA A 453 11.40 27.98 19.57
N GLY A 454 10.22 27.73 19.02
CA GLY A 454 9.68 28.47 17.87
C GLY A 454 10.11 27.95 16.50
N GLU A 455 11.01 26.97 16.46
CA GLU A 455 11.49 26.33 15.23
C GLU A 455 10.72 25.03 14.94
N LYS A 456 10.49 24.75 13.67
CA LYS A 456 9.85 23.50 13.23
C LYS A 456 10.91 22.43 12.97
N VAL A 457 10.74 21.26 13.62
CA VAL A 457 11.57 20.07 13.41
C VAL A 457 10.70 18.97 12.84
N PHE A 458 11.13 18.39 11.75
CA PHE A 458 10.43 17.29 11.09
C PHE A 458 11.01 15.97 11.59
N PRO A 459 10.21 15.09 12.22
CA PRO A 459 10.68 13.83 12.79
C PRO A 459 11.50 13.01 11.81
N GLU A 460 11.01 12.86 10.58
CA GLU A 460 11.60 12.00 9.56
C GLU A 460 13.03 12.43 9.17
N GLU A 461 13.31 13.73 9.16
CA GLU A 461 14.67 14.26 8.91
C GLU A 461 15.64 13.84 10.02
N VAL A 462 15.17 13.86 11.27
CA VAL A 462 15.97 13.46 12.44
C VAL A 462 16.11 11.94 12.50
N GLU A 463 15.05 11.20 12.21
CA GLU A 463 15.06 9.73 12.13
C GLU A 463 16.12 9.24 11.15
N GLU A 464 16.20 9.85 9.97
CA GLU A 464 17.22 9.52 8.97
C GLU A 464 18.64 9.83 9.47
N ALA A 465 18.84 10.98 10.11
CA ALA A 465 20.13 11.33 10.66
C ALA A 465 20.57 10.37 11.79
N VAL A 466 19.62 9.90 12.60
CA VAL A 466 19.87 8.89 13.65
C VAL A 466 20.20 7.54 13.01
N LYS A 467 19.44 7.08 12.00
CA LYS A 467 19.64 5.79 11.32
C LYS A 467 20.96 5.70 10.54
N ARG A 468 21.58 6.82 10.17
CA ARG A 468 22.93 6.83 9.56
C ARG A 468 24.06 6.46 10.53
N ASN A 469 23.78 6.37 11.83
CA ASN A 469 24.78 5.87 12.78
C ASN A 469 24.92 4.36 12.64
N VAL A 470 26.13 3.89 12.42
CA VAL A 470 26.44 2.46 12.30
C VAL A 470 25.95 1.73 13.55
N GLY A 471 25.15 0.69 13.34
CA GLY A 471 24.56 -0.11 14.41
C GLY A 471 23.19 0.37 14.89
N VAL A 472 22.66 1.49 14.40
CA VAL A 472 21.24 1.84 14.60
C VAL A 472 20.40 1.06 13.59
N ARG A 473 19.50 0.22 14.10
CA ARG A 473 18.62 -0.63 13.28
C ARG A 473 17.36 0.11 12.81
N ASP A 474 16.72 0.85 13.71
CA ASP A 474 15.50 1.62 13.43
C ASP A 474 15.36 2.78 14.41
N CYS A 475 14.58 3.81 14.03
CA CYS A 475 14.34 4.99 14.84
C CYS A 475 13.00 5.62 14.53
N LEU A 476 12.29 6.08 15.56
CA LEU A 476 11.20 7.05 15.48
C LEU A 476 11.51 8.26 16.38
N VAL A 477 11.09 9.44 15.93
CA VAL A 477 11.33 10.70 16.64
C VAL A 477 10.01 11.34 17.03
N VAL A 478 9.91 11.76 18.29
CA VAL A 478 8.71 12.36 18.86
C VAL A 478 9.04 13.66 19.61
N GLY A 479 8.06 14.57 19.63
CA GLY A 479 8.13 15.76 20.47
C GLY A 479 7.53 15.47 21.85
N LEU A 480 8.28 15.73 22.92
CA LEU A 480 7.75 15.72 24.27
C LEU A 480 7.60 17.15 24.81
N PRO A 481 6.57 17.43 25.62
CA PRO A 481 6.41 18.72 26.25
C PRO A 481 7.64 19.13 27.08
N ASP A 482 8.03 20.39 26.97
CA ASP A 482 9.14 20.97 27.73
C ASP A 482 8.81 22.42 28.09
N GLU A 483 9.03 22.80 29.37
CA GLU A 483 8.68 24.13 29.88
C GLU A 483 9.47 25.26 29.19
N LYS A 484 10.72 25.00 28.79
CA LYS A 484 11.61 26.01 28.20
C LYS A 484 11.47 26.12 26.69
N PHE A 485 11.30 24.98 26.02
CA PHE A 485 11.35 24.89 24.56
C PHE A 485 9.98 24.67 23.93
N GLY A 486 8.91 24.52 24.71
CA GLY A 486 7.58 24.10 24.28
C GLY A 486 7.56 22.59 24.02
N GLN A 487 8.43 22.10 23.16
CA GLN A 487 8.69 20.69 22.95
C GLN A 487 10.20 20.43 22.81
N ILE A 488 10.64 19.24 23.23
CA ILE A 488 11.97 18.72 22.92
C ILE A 488 11.88 17.55 21.96
N VAL A 489 12.92 17.41 21.13
CA VAL A 489 13.08 16.29 20.22
C VAL A 489 13.63 15.09 20.96
N VAL A 490 12.93 13.94 20.89
CA VAL A 490 13.35 12.69 21.51
C VAL A 490 13.35 11.58 20.47
N ALA A 491 14.46 10.86 20.33
CA ALA A 491 14.58 9.70 19.47
C ALA A 491 14.32 8.41 20.26
N VAL A 492 13.52 7.51 19.72
CA VAL A 492 13.34 6.14 20.20
C VAL A 492 13.99 5.22 19.18
N ALA A 493 15.08 4.58 19.55
CA ALA A 493 15.92 3.84 18.61
C ALA A 493 16.16 2.39 19.05
N SER A 494 16.26 1.48 18.09
CA SER A 494 16.76 0.12 18.31
C SER A 494 18.13 -0.03 17.65
N VAL A 495 18.96 -0.92 18.19
CA VAL A 495 20.31 -1.20 17.68
C VAL A 495 20.41 -2.64 17.19
N ASP A 496 21.39 -2.90 16.35
CA ASP A 496 21.70 -4.25 15.87
C ASP A 496 22.16 -5.16 17.02
N PRO A 497 21.91 -6.47 16.95
CA PRO A 497 22.33 -7.42 17.98
C PRO A 497 23.83 -7.33 18.24
N GLY A 498 24.20 -7.17 19.53
CA GLY A 498 25.60 -7.07 19.95
C GLY A 498 26.23 -5.68 19.81
N VAL A 499 25.50 -4.70 19.29
CA VAL A 499 25.96 -3.31 19.22
C VAL A 499 25.52 -2.55 20.48
N THR A 500 26.43 -1.75 21.02
CA THR A 500 26.14 -0.81 22.12
C THR A 500 26.50 0.60 21.66
N LEU A 501 25.53 1.47 21.68
CA LEU A 501 25.67 2.90 21.38
C LEU A 501 25.32 3.73 22.61
N SER A 502 26.01 4.82 22.82
CA SER A 502 25.62 5.78 23.83
C SER A 502 24.68 6.85 23.25
N GLU A 503 23.78 7.34 24.07
CA GLU A 503 22.90 8.47 23.72
C GLU A 503 23.72 9.69 23.24
N ALA A 504 24.84 9.99 23.95
CA ALA A 504 25.71 11.11 23.63
C ALA A 504 26.35 10.99 22.24
N ASP A 505 26.77 9.79 21.84
CA ASP A 505 27.42 9.56 20.53
C ASP A 505 26.40 9.76 19.40
N VAL A 506 25.18 9.24 19.54
CA VAL A 506 24.12 9.42 18.56
C VAL A 506 23.76 10.91 18.43
N ILE A 507 23.56 11.62 19.55
CA ILE A 507 23.27 13.06 19.54
C ILE A 507 24.42 13.85 18.87
N ALA A 508 25.67 13.53 19.21
CA ALA A 508 26.83 14.20 18.63
C ALA A 508 26.93 13.95 17.11
N SER A 509 26.61 12.74 16.65
CA SER A 509 26.58 12.41 15.23
C SER A 509 25.49 13.19 14.50
N VAL A 510 24.28 13.26 15.05
CA VAL A 510 23.18 14.02 14.45
C VAL A 510 23.49 15.51 14.36
N LYS A 511 24.15 16.10 15.37
CA LYS A 511 24.59 17.50 15.35
C LYS A 511 25.62 17.82 14.27
N LYS A 512 26.34 16.83 13.75
CA LYS A 512 27.26 17.02 12.61
C LYS A 512 26.53 17.04 11.27
N GLN A 513 25.31 16.52 11.24
CA GLN A 513 24.51 16.35 10.03
C GLN A 513 23.40 17.40 9.91
N LEU A 514 22.83 17.81 11.06
CA LEU A 514 21.69 18.72 11.16
C LEU A 514 22.00 19.91 12.08
N SER A 515 21.25 20.99 11.90
CA SER A 515 21.31 22.15 12.83
C SER A 515 21.04 21.71 14.26
N GLY A 516 21.76 22.30 15.22
CA GLY A 516 21.78 21.85 16.62
C GLY A 516 20.43 21.83 17.31
N TYR A 517 19.47 22.67 16.90
CA TYR A 517 18.10 22.67 17.46
C TYR A 517 17.28 21.45 17.00
N LYS A 518 17.62 20.84 15.86
CA LYS A 518 16.99 19.62 15.32
C LYS A 518 17.49 18.35 16.01
N ALA A 519 18.69 18.38 16.58
CA ALA A 519 19.27 17.21 17.22
C ALA A 519 18.43 16.77 18.43
N PRO A 520 18.26 15.45 18.64
CA PRO A 520 17.55 14.94 19.80
C PRO A 520 18.17 15.46 21.10
N LYS A 521 17.34 15.77 22.08
CA LYS A 521 17.78 16.05 23.46
C LYS A 521 17.93 14.78 24.28
N ARG A 522 17.25 13.70 23.87
CA ARG A 522 17.30 12.37 24.47
C ARG A 522 17.25 11.31 23.38
N VAL A 523 17.92 10.18 23.63
CA VAL A 523 17.79 8.95 22.82
C VAL A 523 17.40 7.80 23.77
N VAL A 524 16.24 7.23 23.56
CA VAL A 524 15.74 6.08 24.32
C VAL A 524 15.99 4.81 23.49
N PHE A 525 16.85 3.94 23.99
CA PHE A 525 17.11 2.66 23.32
C PHE A 525 16.07 1.62 23.75
N VAL A 526 15.52 0.93 22.74
CA VAL A 526 14.50 -0.12 22.92
C VAL A 526 14.92 -1.37 22.14
N SER A 527 14.36 -2.53 22.52
CA SER A 527 14.59 -3.78 21.77
C SER A 527 14.02 -3.73 20.36
N GLU A 528 12.87 -3.07 20.20
CA GLU A 528 12.18 -2.89 18.92
C GLU A 528 11.45 -1.56 18.91
N VAL A 529 11.58 -0.81 17.81
CA VAL A 529 10.86 0.45 17.61
C VAL A 529 9.40 0.14 17.27
N PRO A 530 8.41 0.80 17.90
CA PRO A 530 7.00 0.51 17.68
C PRO A 530 6.57 0.83 16.25
N ARG A 531 5.99 -0.18 15.61
CA ARG A 531 5.43 -0.05 14.27
C ARG A 531 4.06 -0.70 14.17
N ALA A 532 3.20 -0.08 13.40
CA ALA A 532 1.93 -0.67 13.04
C ALA A 532 2.18 -1.95 12.18
N PRO A 533 1.20 -2.82 12.09
CA PRO A 533 1.29 -4.09 11.37
C PRO A 533 1.66 -4.00 9.89
N ASN A 534 1.40 -2.86 9.28
CA ASN A 534 1.76 -2.55 7.91
C ASN A 534 3.17 -1.91 7.78
N GLY A 535 4.00 -1.97 8.85
CA GLY A 535 5.32 -1.37 8.88
C GLY A 535 5.36 0.14 9.13
N LYS A 536 4.19 0.82 9.15
CA LYS A 536 4.14 2.26 9.38
C LYS A 536 4.53 2.61 10.82
N ALA A 537 5.08 3.82 11.00
CA ALA A 537 5.45 4.37 12.30
C ALA A 537 4.26 4.42 13.27
N ASP A 538 4.43 3.88 14.46
CA ASP A 538 3.51 4.06 15.59
C ASP A 538 4.05 5.16 16.52
N TYR A 539 3.82 6.42 16.14
CA TYR A 539 4.25 7.58 16.92
C TYR A 539 3.61 7.65 18.31
N PRO A 540 2.33 7.28 18.53
CA PRO A 540 1.78 7.15 19.87
C PRO A 540 2.53 6.14 20.73
N GLY A 541 2.84 4.95 20.21
CA GLY A 541 3.63 3.94 20.90
C GLY A 541 5.06 4.42 21.20
N ALA A 542 5.71 5.10 20.26
CA ALA A 542 7.03 5.69 20.45
C ALA A 542 7.01 6.79 21.53
N ARG A 543 5.98 7.65 21.54
CA ARG A 543 5.81 8.68 22.59
C ARG A 543 5.67 8.06 23.96
N ALA A 544 4.84 7.03 24.10
CA ALA A 544 4.66 6.33 25.39
C ALA A 544 5.97 5.68 25.89
N LEU A 545 6.86 5.26 25.00
CA LEU A 545 8.20 4.77 25.37
C LEU A 545 9.15 5.91 25.74
N ALA A 546 9.06 7.04 25.05
CA ALA A 546 9.87 8.22 25.31
C ALA A 546 9.53 8.93 26.64
N GLU A 547 8.30 8.81 27.10
CA GLU A 547 7.82 9.39 28.37
C GLU A 547 8.25 8.60 29.62
N LYS A 548 8.67 7.35 29.46
CA LYS A 548 9.24 6.51 30.54
C LYS A 548 10.68 6.89 30.86
#